data_4e1f60a486e9192e3219c1f8e4db5755
#
_entry.id   4e1f60a486e9192e3219c1f8e4db5755
#
_cell.length_a   1.000
_cell.length_b   1.000
_cell.length_c   1.000
_cell.angle_alpha   90.00
_cell.angle_beta   90.00
_cell.angle_gamma   90.00
#
_symmetry.space_group_name_H-M   'P 1'
#
loop_
_entity.id
_entity.type
_entity.pdbx_description
1 polymer ?
#
loop_
_entity_poly.entity_id
_entity_poly.type
_entity_poly.pdbx_seq_one_letter_code
_entity_poly.pdbx_strand_id
1 'polypeptide(L)' 'MIDQIKELIAEAEAFKAQTKEEVEAYRIKLLGQKGIVKQYFAEFKNVANDQKKEFGQVINTLKKTAEEKINTLKSELE' A
#
# COMPACT_ATOMS: atom_id res chain seq x y z
N MET A 1 -14.27 1.67 4.84
CA MET A 1 -13.29 1.10 3.90
C MET A 1 -12.22 2.10 3.51
N ILE A 2 -12.59 3.30 3.08
CA ILE A 2 -11.61 4.35 2.74
C ILE A 2 -10.76 4.72 3.94
N ASP A 3 -11.34 4.79 5.13
CA ASP A 3 -10.60 5.10 6.35
C ASP A 3 -9.51 4.07 6.65
N GLN A 4 -9.78 2.80 6.39
CA GLN A 4 -8.79 1.74 6.57
C GLN A 4 -7.61 1.91 5.62
N ILE A 5 -7.91 2.31 4.38
CA ILE A 5 -6.85 2.55 3.39
C ILE A 5 -6.00 3.75 3.82
N LYS A 6 -6.62 4.80 4.33
CA LYS A 6 -5.90 5.97 4.83
C LYS A 6 -4.99 5.61 6.00
N GLU A 7 -5.45 4.72 6.88
CA GLU A 7 -4.61 4.23 7.98
C GLU A 7 -3.41 3.46 7.46
N LEU A 8 -3.60 2.65 6.42
CA LEU A 8 -2.50 1.92 5.80
C LEU A 8 -1.50 2.86 5.15
N ILE A 9 -1.97 3.95 4.55
CA ILE A 9 -1.08 4.97 3.99
C ILE A 9 -0.22 5.57 5.09
N ALA A 10 -0.83 5.93 6.23
CA ALA A 10 -0.09 6.49 7.35
C ALA A 10 0.93 5.50 7.89
N GLU A 11 0.56 4.23 7.98
CA GLU A 11 1.48 3.18 8.42
C GLU A 11 2.66 3.04 7.44
N ALA A 12 2.38 3.11 6.14
CA ALA A 12 3.42 3.03 5.13
C ALA A 12 4.40 4.19 5.25
N GLU A 13 3.89 5.39 5.49
CA GLU A 13 4.74 6.57 5.67
C GLU A 13 5.63 6.46 6.90
N ALA A 14 5.11 5.84 7.96
CA ALA A 14 5.83 5.66 9.22
C ALA A 14 6.67 4.40 9.26
N PHE A 15 6.52 3.50 8.30
CA PHE A 15 7.21 2.22 8.31
C PHE A 15 8.72 2.40 8.23
N LYS A 16 9.42 1.65 9.08
CA LYS A 16 10.88 1.59 9.08
C LYS A 16 11.29 0.14 9.15
N ALA A 17 12.36 -0.20 8.46
CA ALA A 17 12.90 -1.55 8.47
C ALA A 17 14.39 -1.49 8.79
N GLN A 18 14.88 -2.50 9.47
CA GLN A 18 16.30 -2.60 9.81
C GLN A 18 17.02 -3.61 8.94
N THR A 19 16.29 -4.47 8.25
CA THR A 19 16.87 -5.51 7.39
C THR A 19 16.14 -5.55 6.04
N LYS A 20 16.83 -6.09 5.03
CA LYS A 20 16.23 -6.29 3.71
C LYS A 20 15.07 -7.27 3.77
N GLU A 21 15.15 -8.26 4.66
CA GLU A 21 14.09 -9.24 4.84
C GLU A 21 12.80 -8.57 5.30
N GLU A 22 12.92 -7.59 6.21
CA GLU A 22 11.76 -6.85 6.68
C GLU A 22 11.12 -6.03 5.56
N VAL A 23 11.95 -5.41 4.72
CA VAL A 23 11.47 -4.65 3.56
C VAL A 23 10.74 -5.56 2.60
N GLU A 24 11.30 -6.72 2.30
CA GLU A 24 10.72 -7.68 1.38
C GLU A 24 9.39 -8.23 1.92
N ALA A 25 9.32 -8.55 3.22
CA ALA A 25 8.10 -9.01 3.83
C ALA A 25 6.99 -7.96 3.73
N TYR A 26 7.33 -6.70 3.94
CA TYR A 26 6.38 -5.60 3.84
C TYR A 26 5.89 -5.44 2.40
N ARG A 27 6.82 -5.53 1.44
CA ARG A 27 6.47 -5.46 0.02
C ARG A 27 5.47 -6.54 -0.36
N ILE A 28 5.72 -7.76 0.06
CA ILE A 28 4.83 -8.89 -0.23
C ILE A 28 3.47 -8.67 0.43
N LYS A 29 3.45 -8.20 1.67
CA LYS A 29 2.21 -7.95 2.40
C LYS A 29 1.30 -6.96 1.68
N LEU A 30 1.87 -5.88 1.13
CA LEU A 30 1.10 -4.83 0.49
C LEU A 30 1.00 -4.99 -1.02
N LEU A 31 2.09 -5.33 -1.68
CA LEU A 31 2.18 -5.29 -3.14
C LEU A 31 2.29 -6.67 -3.79
N GLY A 32 2.34 -7.75 -3.01
CA GLY A 32 2.40 -9.09 -3.55
C GLY A 32 1.13 -9.48 -4.30
N GLN A 33 1.14 -10.67 -4.92
CA GLN A 33 0.00 -11.14 -5.70
C GLN A 33 -1.27 -11.26 -4.87
N LYS A 34 -1.14 -11.56 -3.59
CA LYS A 34 -2.27 -11.62 -2.66
C LYS A 34 -2.19 -10.48 -1.65
N GLY A 35 -1.50 -9.40 -2.01
CA GLY A 35 -1.30 -8.28 -1.12
C GLY A 35 -2.53 -7.44 -0.90
N ILE A 36 -2.47 -6.57 0.11
CA ILE A 36 -3.59 -5.73 0.52
C ILE A 36 -4.03 -4.81 -0.62
N VAL A 37 -3.08 -4.23 -1.36
CA VAL A 37 -3.40 -3.32 -2.47
C VAL A 37 -4.22 -4.04 -3.54
N LYS A 38 -3.84 -5.26 -3.89
CA LYS A 38 -4.59 -6.02 -4.89
C LYS A 38 -5.97 -6.42 -4.40
N GLN A 39 -6.11 -6.70 -3.12
CA GLN A 39 -7.42 -6.98 -2.54
C GLN A 39 -8.35 -5.79 -2.68
N TYR A 40 -7.85 -4.58 -2.44
CA TYR A 40 -8.65 -3.37 -2.60
C TYR A 40 -8.97 -3.09 -4.06
N PHE A 41 -8.06 -3.35 -4.99
CA PHE A 41 -8.37 -3.23 -6.40
C PHE A 41 -9.47 -4.20 -6.83
N ALA A 42 -9.48 -5.41 -6.27
CA ALA A 42 -10.55 -6.37 -6.55
C ALA A 42 -11.89 -5.89 -6.01
N GLU A 43 -11.88 -5.22 -4.86
CA GLU A 43 -13.11 -4.68 -4.27
C GLU A 43 -13.60 -3.41 -4.98
N PHE A 44 -12.75 -2.76 -5.73
CA PHE A 44 -13.07 -1.50 -6.42
C PHE A 44 -14.34 -1.63 -7.26
N LYS A 45 -14.51 -2.72 -7.95
CA LYS A 45 -15.68 -2.94 -8.81
C LYS A 45 -16.99 -3.07 -8.03
N ASN A 46 -16.91 -3.33 -6.73
CA ASN A 46 -18.09 -3.44 -5.86
C ASN A 46 -18.41 -2.14 -5.14
N VAL A 47 -17.59 -1.11 -5.33
CA VAL A 47 -17.79 0.19 -4.69
C VAL A 47 -18.85 0.98 -5.46
N ALA A 48 -19.67 1.75 -4.73
CA ALA A 48 -20.68 2.59 -5.36
C ALA A 48 -20.05 3.59 -6.32
N ASN A 49 -20.75 3.88 -7.42
CA ASN A 49 -20.19 4.74 -8.48
C ASN A 49 -19.77 6.11 -7.98
N ASP A 50 -20.50 6.69 -7.03
CA ASP A 50 -20.19 8.00 -6.49
C ASP A 50 -18.95 7.98 -5.58
N GLN A 51 -18.50 6.81 -5.15
CA GLN A 51 -17.32 6.66 -4.30
C GLN A 51 -16.12 6.08 -5.02
N LYS A 52 -16.30 5.58 -6.23
CA LYS A 52 -15.22 4.93 -6.98
C LYS A 52 -14.02 5.83 -7.22
N LYS A 53 -14.27 7.09 -7.52
CA LYS A 53 -13.19 8.04 -7.78
C LYS A 53 -12.30 8.19 -6.55
N GLU A 54 -12.90 8.43 -5.39
CA GLU A 54 -12.14 8.60 -4.16
C GLU A 54 -11.47 7.29 -3.75
N PHE A 55 -12.19 6.19 -3.85
CA PHE A 55 -11.65 4.87 -3.52
C PHE A 55 -10.42 4.56 -4.38
N GLY A 56 -10.52 4.79 -5.69
CA GLY A 56 -9.40 4.59 -6.60
C GLY A 56 -8.21 5.48 -6.28
N GLN A 57 -8.47 6.73 -5.91
CA GLN A 57 -7.41 7.67 -5.57
C GLN A 57 -6.65 7.23 -4.32
N VAL A 58 -7.36 6.78 -3.27
CA VAL A 58 -6.69 6.37 -2.05
C VAL A 58 -5.93 5.05 -2.24
N ILE A 59 -6.45 4.13 -3.05
CA ILE A 59 -5.71 2.90 -3.37
C ILE A 59 -4.42 3.23 -4.11
N ASN A 60 -4.48 4.10 -5.10
CA ASN A 60 -3.30 4.51 -5.85
C ASN A 60 -2.29 5.23 -4.96
N THR A 61 -2.76 6.06 -4.03
CA THR A 61 -1.89 6.72 -3.07
C THR A 61 -1.20 5.70 -2.17
N LEU A 62 -1.93 4.71 -1.69
CA LEU A 62 -1.35 3.65 -0.87
C LEU A 62 -0.28 2.89 -1.64
N LYS A 63 -0.60 2.49 -2.87
CA LYS A 63 0.36 1.77 -3.71
C LYS A 63 1.62 2.59 -3.92
N LYS A 64 1.48 3.85 -4.30
CA LYS A 64 2.61 4.73 -4.56
C LYS A 64 3.44 4.96 -3.30
N THR A 65 2.79 5.24 -2.18
CA THR A 65 3.46 5.47 -0.91
C THR A 65 4.27 4.24 -0.50
N ALA A 66 3.66 3.06 -0.62
CA ALA A 66 4.34 1.81 -0.28
C ALA A 66 5.54 1.56 -1.18
N GLU A 67 5.39 1.76 -2.50
CA GLU A 67 6.49 1.57 -3.44
C GLU A 67 7.65 2.51 -3.16
N GLU A 68 7.36 3.79 -2.92
CA GLU A 68 8.38 4.77 -2.62
C GLU A 68 9.12 4.44 -1.32
N LYS A 69 8.37 4.05 -0.29
CA LYS A 69 8.96 3.68 0.99
C LYS A 69 9.87 2.46 0.85
N ILE A 70 9.40 1.44 0.14
CA ILE A 70 10.17 0.23 -0.09
C ILE A 70 11.46 0.54 -0.83
N ASN A 71 11.38 1.34 -1.89
CA ASN A 71 12.56 1.72 -2.67
C ASN A 71 13.55 2.52 -1.84
N THR A 72 13.07 3.46 -1.02
CA THR A 72 13.92 4.26 -0.15
C THR A 72 14.63 3.39 0.88
N LEU A 73 13.89 2.52 1.56
CA LEU A 73 14.46 1.64 2.58
C LEU A 73 15.45 0.66 1.97
N LYS A 74 15.14 0.13 0.80
CA LYS A 74 16.02 -0.79 0.11
C LYS A 74 17.33 -0.12 -0.24
N SER A 75 17.26 1.12 -0.73
CA SER A 75 18.43 1.91 -1.06
C SER A 75 19.27 2.21 0.18
N GLU A 76 18.63 2.54 1.29
CA GLU A 76 19.33 2.84 2.54
C GLU A 76 20.03 1.62 3.13
N LEU A 77 19.50 0.42 2.88
CA LEU A 77 20.05 -0.81 3.43
C LEU A 77 21.11 -1.46 2.54
N GLU A 78 21.31 -0.94 1.36
CA GLU A 78 22.42 -1.38 0.48
C GLU A 78 23.73 -0.67 0.84
#